data_721d44ace92a9f47abd6ecf3150adbf8
#
_entry.id   721d44ace92a9f47abd6ecf3150adbf8
#
_cell.length_a   1.000
_cell.length_b   1.000
_cell.length_c   1.000
_cell.angle_alpha   90.00
_cell.angle_beta   90.00
_cell.angle_gamma   90.00
#
_symmetry.space_group_name_H-M   'P 1'
#
loop_
_entity.id
_entity.type
_entity.pdbx_description
1 polymer ?
#
loop_
_entity_poly.entity_id
_entity_poly.type
_entity_poly.pdbx_seq_one_letter_code
_entity_poly.pdbx_strand_id
1 'polypeptide(L)'
;STRTVVSGGDVADPEVVRTLTCLATYTDALTGEERVLYGEEAATEYPDRVRYMLRSGLPESEETTELAKRFLDEFSRANGLDEDSVVVYAIPTIDNDTGLERLTDIIESGPIGERLIRSYPESLCGAVPALGDGLDAIEDTFLAVNMGSTNLEACAYRRGEQLSPFSTGAITGTEVDRRIANYVEEETQGRVNIDITTAREYKEEHADFEEFEPFTDIIQQPGGGSHEFTIERSVMDACNEYLDDVVEEFANTFLSQLANDHMKVYQLALDRPVVLTGGMACIPGIVEEFEERVGEALGREIEAVAAERPDLSATIGAQRIAARLVQNN
;
A
#
# COMPACT_ATOMS: atom_id res chain seq x y z
N SER A 1 6.65 4.46 -1.26
CA SER A 1 6.24 5.87 -1.07
C SER A 1 5.65 6.08 0.32
N THR A 2 5.87 7.26 0.88
CA THR A 2 5.20 7.74 2.09
C THR A 2 3.91 8.43 1.69
N ARG A 3 2.82 8.11 2.38
CA ARG A 3 1.52 8.75 2.21
C ARG A 3 1.13 9.34 3.54
N THR A 4 0.83 10.62 3.58
CA THR A 4 0.52 11.35 4.79
C THR A 4 -0.75 12.17 4.59
N VAL A 5 -1.61 12.18 5.57
CA VAL A 5 -2.74 13.10 5.63
C VAL A 5 -2.48 14.10 6.75
N VAL A 6 -2.35 15.35 6.37
CA VAL A 6 -2.17 16.47 7.30
C VAL A 6 -3.50 17.17 7.48
N SER A 7 -3.94 17.32 8.73
CA SER A 7 -5.13 18.10 9.08
C SER A 7 -4.83 19.03 10.25
N GLY A 8 -5.18 20.29 10.12
CA GLY A 8 -5.09 21.29 11.21
C GLY A 8 -6.45 21.52 11.86
N GLY A 9 -6.48 22.19 13.02
CA GLY A 9 -7.71 22.41 13.80
C GLY A 9 -8.83 23.16 13.08
N ASP A 10 -8.54 23.87 11.99
CA ASP A 10 -9.49 24.65 11.18
C ASP A 10 -9.57 24.18 9.70
N VAL A 11 -8.88 23.09 9.32
CA VAL A 11 -8.88 22.60 7.94
C VAL A 11 -10.07 21.67 7.74
N ALA A 12 -11.06 22.15 6.98
CA ALA A 12 -12.26 21.38 6.65
C ALA A 12 -11.95 20.15 5.76
N ASP A 13 -10.90 20.24 4.94
CA ASP A 13 -10.46 19.16 4.07
C ASP A 13 -9.01 18.77 4.40
N PRO A 14 -8.75 17.51 4.81
CA PRO A 14 -7.41 17.00 5.04
C PRO A 14 -6.56 17.04 3.76
N GLU A 15 -5.34 17.56 3.86
CA GLU A 15 -4.40 17.54 2.74
C GLU A 15 -3.69 16.18 2.65
N VAL A 16 -3.73 15.57 1.47
CA VAL A 16 -3.03 14.33 1.18
C VAL A 16 -1.69 14.63 0.52
N VAL A 17 -0.60 14.31 1.23
CA VAL A 17 0.76 14.41 0.70
C VAL A 17 1.25 13.01 0.33
N ARG A 18 1.65 12.85 -0.93
CA ARG A 18 2.32 11.64 -1.44
C ARG A 18 3.76 12.00 -1.79
N THR A 19 4.69 11.20 -1.35
CA THR A 19 6.12 11.45 -1.58
C THR A 19 6.86 10.13 -1.72
N LEU A 20 7.78 10.04 -2.67
CA LEU A 20 8.71 8.91 -2.73
C LEU A 20 9.59 8.91 -1.47
N THR A 21 9.74 7.74 -0.85
CA THR A 21 10.56 7.60 0.36
C THR A 21 12.01 7.40 -0.03
N CYS A 22 12.64 8.46 -0.52
CA CYS A 22 14.01 8.46 -0.99
C CYS A 22 14.70 9.81 -0.77
N LEU A 23 16.01 9.80 -0.75
CA LEU A 23 16.89 10.95 -0.64
C LEU A 23 17.98 10.92 -1.71
N ALA A 24 18.46 12.09 -2.11
CA ALA A 24 19.72 12.28 -2.79
C ALA A 24 20.51 13.39 -2.11
N THR A 25 21.83 13.30 -2.11
CA THR A 25 22.70 14.35 -1.60
C THR A 25 23.60 14.89 -2.71
N TYR A 26 23.82 16.21 -2.70
CA TYR A 26 24.75 16.85 -3.61
C TYR A 26 25.51 17.96 -2.89
N THR A 27 26.67 18.34 -3.44
CA THR A 27 27.42 19.48 -2.94
C THR A 27 27.04 20.73 -3.72
N ASP A 28 26.55 21.75 -3.04
CA ASP A 28 26.27 23.04 -3.65
C ASP A 28 27.57 23.66 -4.19
N ALA A 29 27.58 23.95 -5.50
CA ALA A 29 28.78 24.42 -6.19
C ALA A 29 29.24 25.82 -5.74
N LEU A 30 28.35 26.61 -5.15
CA LEU A 30 28.66 27.97 -4.70
C LEU A 30 29.14 28.03 -3.26
N THR A 31 28.47 27.26 -2.38
CA THR A 31 28.76 27.29 -0.94
C THR A 31 29.70 26.18 -0.50
N GLY A 32 29.82 25.09 -1.26
CA GLY A 32 30.54 23.88 -0.90
C GLY A 32 29.82 23.04 0.18
N GLU A 33 28.61 23.41 0.55
CA GLU A 33 27.82 22.70 1.54
C GLU A 33 27.09 21.48 0.94
N GLU A 34 26.94 20.43 1.74
CA GLU A 34 26.08 19.31 1.37
C GLU A 34 24.61 19.73 1.46
N ARG A 35 23.87 19.48 0.39
CA ARG A 35 22.43 19.69 0.29
C ARG A 35 21.73 18.35 0.15
N VAL A 36 20.50 18.31 0.63
CA VAL A 36 19.62 17.14 0.59
C VAL A 36 18.39 17.47 -0.25
N LEU A 37 18.08 16.57 -1.19
CA LEU A 37 16.79 16.51 -1.88
C LEU A 37 16.06 15.26 -1.41
N TYR A 38 14.74 15.29 -1.40
CA TYR A 38 13.93 14.15 -1.05
C TYR A 38 12.76 13.97 -2.02
N GLY A 39 12.17 12.79 -2.01
CA GLY A 39 10.98 12.50 -2.81
C GLY A 39 11.24 12.49 -4.31
N GLU A 40 10.26 12.95 -5.05
CA GLU A 40 10.26 13.02 -6.51
C GLU A 40 11.39 13.89 -7.06
N GLU A 41 11.70 14.99 -6.38
CA GLU A 41 12.81 15.88 -6.75
C GLU A 41 14.15 15.13 -6.71
N ALA A 42 14.40 14.36 -5.64
CA ALA A 42 15.60 13.54 -5.53
C ALA A 42 15.69 12.49 -6.64
N ALA A 43 14.59 11.83 -6.95
CA ALA A 43 14.54 10.78 -7.99
C ALA A 43 14.71 11.34 -9.41
N THR A 44 14.22 12.55 -9.66
CA THR A 44 14.26 13.19 -10.97
C THR A 44 15.60 13.88 -11.24
N GLU A 45 16.12 14.63 -10.26
CA GLU A 45 17.32 15.43 -10.44
C GLU A 45 18.63 14.64 -10.30
N TYR A 46 18.62 13.61 -9.43
CA TYR A 46 19.78 12.79 -9.14
C TYR A 46 19.48 11.28 -9.18
N PRO A 47 18.98 10.74 -10.31
CA PRO A 47 18.58 9.34 -10.41
C PRO A 47 19.74 8.36 -10.17
N ASP A 48 20.99 8.78 -10.42
CA ASP A 48 22.22 8.03 -10.18
C ASP A 48 22.68 8.04 -8.70
N ARG A 49 22.11 8.91 -7.87
CA ARG A 49 22.47 9.08 -6.45
C ARG A 49 21.32 8.87 -5.49
N VAL A 50 20.11 8.66 -6.02
CA VAL A 50 18.93 8.44 -5.19
C VAL A 50 19.06 7.16 -4.38
N ARG A 51 18.68 7.24 -3.09
CA ARG A 51 18.72 6.13 -2.15
C ARG A 51 17.34 5.94 -1.54
N TYR A 52 16.78 4.76 -1.74
CA TYR A 52 15.54 4.32 -1.11
C TYR A 52 15.87 3.70 0.25
N MET A 53 15.13 4.06 1.28
CA MET A 53 15.45 3.71 2.67
C MET A 53 14.53 2.67 3.27
N LEU A 54 13.38 2.38 2.64
CA LEU A 54 12.42 1.40 3.12
C LEU A 54 12.23 0.26 2.12
N ARG A 55 12.14 -0.96 2.65
CA ARG A 55 11.68 -2.14 1.92
C ARG A 55 10.49 -2.74 2.66
N SER A 56 9.39 -2.99 1.93
CA SER A 56 8.12 -3.40 2.55
C SER A 56 7.68 -2.49 3.73
N GLY A 57 7.92 -1.19 3.58
CA GLY A 57 7.59 -0.19 4.60
C GLY A 57 8.55 -0.06 5.77
N LEU A 58 9.62 -0.88 5.85
CA LEU A 58 10.54 -0.94 6.99
C LEU A 58 12.00 -0.69 6.58
N PRO A 59 12.82 -0.05 7.45
CA PRO A 59 14.26 0.07 7.23
C PRO A 59 14.98 -1.24 7.51
N GLU A 60 15.91 -1.65 6.61
CA GLU A 60 16.60 -2.94 6.71
C GLU A 60 17.90 -2.88 7.54
N SER A 61 18.48 -1.71 7.73
CA SER A 61 19.79 -1.54 8.36
C SER A 61 19.87 -0.23 9.16
N GLU A 62 20.92 -0.06 9.95
CA GLU A 62 21.22 1.21 10.63
C GLU A 62 21.41 2.36 9.62
N GLU A 63 22.06 2.08 8.50
CA GLU A 63 22.27 3.07 7.44
C GLU A 63 20.96 3.56 6.85
N THR A 64 20.03 2.66 6.53
CA THR A 64 18.70 3.02 6.04
C THR A 64 17.84 3.68 7.10
N THR A 65 18.04 3.37 8.38
CA THR A 65 17.42 4.04 9.52
C THR A 65 17.84 5.51 9.60
N GLU A 66 19.15 5.79 9.51
CA GLU A 66 19.66 7.17 9.52
C GLU A 66 19.19 7.97 8.29
N LEU A 67 19.12 7.35 7.13
CA LEU A 67 18.55 7.99 5.94
C LEU A 67 17.06 8.30 6.12
N ALA A 68 16.29 7.42 6.75
CA ALA A 68 14.89 7.63 7.03
C ALA A 68 14.65 8.76 8.06
N LYS A 69 15.51 8.89 9.07
CA LYS A 69 15.49 10.04 9.99
C LYS A 69 15.71 11.35 9.24
N ARG A 70 16.74 11.41 8.39
CA ARG A 70 16.99 12.61 7.55
C ARG A 70 15.82 12.93 6.63
N PHE A 71 15.21 11.92 6.05
CA PHE A 71 14.01 12.11 5.23
C PHE A 71 12.85 12.69 6.05
N LEU A 72 12.60 12.14 7.25
CA LEU A 72 11.54 12.63 8.13
C LEU A 72 11.77 14.08 8.53
N ASP A 73 13.01 14.49 8.80
CA ASP A 73 13.37 15.87 9.13
C ASP A 73 13.05 16.83 7.97
N GLU A 74 13.47 16.50 6.75
CA GLU A 74 13.20 17.34 5.57
C GLU A 74 11.70 17.36 5.23
N PHE A 75 11.05 16.20 5.26
CA PHE A 75 9.62 16.05 5.01
C PHE A 75 8.79 16.86 6.02
N SER A 76 9.10 16.78 7.30
CA SER A 76 8.39 17.48 8.37
C SER A 76 8.53 18.99 8.22
N ARG A 77 9.75 19.46 7.95
CA ARG A 77 10.01 20.89 7.74
C ARG A 77 9.27 21.46 6.53
N ALA A 78 9.25 20.71 5.43
CA ALA A 78 8.58 21.12 4.19
C ALA A 78 7.06 21.16 4.31
N ASN A 79 6.48 20.30 5.16
CA ASN A 79 5.03 20.19 5.36
C ASN A 79 4.51 20.85 6.64
N GLY A 80 5.36 21.61 7.35
CA GLY A 80 4.94 22.35 8.53
C GLY A 80 4.53 21.46 9.71
N LEU A 81 5.07 20.24 9.77
CA LEU A 81 4.85 19.34 10.91
C LEU A 81 5.83 19.69 12.01
N ASP A 82 5.35 19.76 13.23
CA ASP A 82 6.10 20.18 14.41
C ASP A 82 5.89 19.27 15.63
N GLU A 83 6.52 19.62 16.73
CA GLU A 83 6.46 18.90 18.00
C GLU A 83 5.03 18.82 18.58
N ASP A 84 4.21 19.83 18.33
CA ASP A 84 2.81 19.87 18.81
C ASP A 84 1.87 18.95 18.01
N SER A 85 2.35 18.36 16.94
CA SER A 85 1.56 17.44 16.11
C SER A 85 1.17 16.16 16.87
N VAL A 86 -0.04 15.66 16.61
CA VAL A 86 -0.44 14.30 16.96
C VAL A 86 -0.16 13.39 15.78
N VAL A 87 0.62 12.36 15.97
CA VAL A 87 1.05 11.45 14.92
C VAL A 87 0.41 10.07 15.12
N VAL A 88 -0.34 9.62 14.12
CA VAL A 88 -0.78 8.24 13.98
C VAL A 88 -0.18 7.68 12.69
N TYR A 89 0.52 6.57 12.80
CA TYR A 89 1.12 5.91 11.64
C TYR A 89 0.69 4.46 11.53
N ALA A 90 0.54 4.01 10.29
CA ALA A 90 0.20 2.65 9.96
C ALA A 90 1.46 1.79 9.87
N ILE A 91 1.41 0.60 10.47
CA ILE A 91 2.50 -0.40 10.41
C ILE A 91 2.05 -1.63 9.63
N PRO A 92 2.93 -2.21 8.79
CA PRO A 92 2.62 -3.45 8.09
C PRO A 92 2.49 -4.63 9.06
N THR A 93 1.67 -5.60 8.69
CA THR A 93 1.61 -6.92 9.35
C THR A 93 2.72 -7.79 8.78
N ILE A 94 3.88 -7.80 9.43
CA ILE A 94 5.07 -8.51 8.97
C ILE A 94 5.85 -9.07 10.16
N ASP A 95 6.38 -10.27 10.00
CA ASP A 95 7.25 -10.89 10.99
C ASP A 95 8.69 -10.33 10.89
N ASN A 96 8.85 -9.07 11.31
CA ASN A 96 10.12 -8.33 11.32
C ASN A 96 10.17 -7.34 12.48
N ASP A 97 10.28 -7.84 13.69
CA ASP A 97 10.32 -7.02 14.91
C ASP A 97 11.42 -5.96 14.85
N THR A 98 12.63 -6.32 14.37
CA THR A 98 13.74 -5.37 14.24
C THR A 98 13.43 -4.20 13.31
N GLY A 99 12.77 -4.47 12.18
CA GLY A 99 12.35 -3.42 11.25
C GLY A 99 11.28 -2.52 11.85
N LEU A 100 10.33 -3.10 12.59
CA LEU A 100 9.29 -2.35 13.30
C LEU A 100 9.87 -1.49 14.42
N GLU A 101 10.82 -2.00 15.21
CA GLU A 101 11.54 -1.25 16.24
C GLU A 101 12.30 -0.05 15.64
N ARG A 102 12.98 -0.24 14.50
CA ARG A 102 13.67 0.84 13.79
C ARG A 102 12.71 1.90 13.27
N LEU A 103 11.57 1.49 12.69
CA LEU A 103 10.54 2.45 12.24
C LEU A 103 9.99 3.27 13.41
N THR A 104 9.70 2.62 14.53
CA THR A 104 9.26 3.28 15.76
C THR A 104 10.31 4.28 16.24
N ASP A 105 11.59 3.89 16.31
CA ASP A 105 12.69 4.79 16.70
C ASP A 105 12.81 6.01 15.77
N ILE A 106 12.64 5.83 14.46
CA ILE A 106 12.66 6.95 13.50
C ILE A 106 11.57 7.96 13.83
N ILE A 107 10.35 7.50 14.07
CA ILE A 107 9.20 8.39 14.29
C ILE A 107 9.26 9.03 15.68
N GLU A 108 9.56 8.26 16.73
CA GLU A 108 9.62 8.74 18.10
C GLU A 108 10.82 9.65 18.38
N SER A 109 11.93 9.50 17.63
CA SER A 109 13.09 10.39 17.72
C SER A 109 13.04 11.57 16.75
N GLY A 110 12.01 11.64 15.92
CA GLY A 110 11.82 12.70 14.93
C GLY A 110 11.34 14.02 15.52
N PRO A 111 11.28 15.09 14.71
CA PRO A 111 10.89 16.42 15.15
C PRO A 111 9.37 16.62 15.25
N ILE A 112 8.61 15.54 15.36
CA ILE A 112 7.13 15.55 15.32
C ILE A 112 6.56 14.69 16.44
N GLY A 113 5.34 15.03 16.89
CA GLY A 113 4.52 14.12 17.68
C GLY A 113 4.87 14.05 19.18
N GLU A 114 5.58 15.01 19.77
CA GLU A 114 5.79 15.02 21.23
C GLU A 114 4.49 14.96 22.03
N ARG A 115 3.41 15.50 21.47
CA ARG A 115 2.11 15.48 22.11
C ARG A 115 1.51 14.09 22.17
N LEU A 116 1.57 13.33 21.09
CA LEU A 116 1.07 11.96 21.01
C LEU A 116 1.58 11.26 19.74
N ILE A 117 2.18 10.08 19.92
CA ILE A 117 2.51 9.17 18.83
C ILE A 117 1.80 7.83 19.08
N ARG A 118 1.16 7.27 18.07
CA ARG A 118 0.54 5.94 18.11
C ARG A 118 0.70 5.24 16.78
N SER A 119 0.88 3.92 16.83
CA SER A 119 0.87 3.04 15.67
C SER A 119 -0.35 2.13 15.68
N TYR A 120 -0.84 1.80 14.48
CA TYR A 120 -1.90 0.82 14.28
C TYR A 120 -1.60 -0.03 13.05
N PRO A 121 -2.09 -1.29 12.98
CA PRO A 121 -1.98 -2.11 11.78
C PRO A 121 -2.54 -1.41 10.54
N GLU A 122 -1.82 -1.53 9.41
CA GLU A 122 -2.20 -0.90 8.15
C GLU A 122 -3.61 -1.34 7.70
N SER A 123 -3.90 -2.63 7.82
CA SER A 123 -5.21 -3.18 7.49
C SER A 123 -6.35 -2.68 8.40
N LEU A 124 -6.08 -2.43 9.69
CA LEU A 124 -7.06 -1.79 10.59
C LEU A 124 -7.33 -0.34 10.17
N CYS A 125 -6.27 0.43 9.96
CA CYS A 125 -6.41 1.80 9.47
C CYS A 125 -7.20 1.84 8.16
N GLY A 126 -6.86 0.94 7.22
CA GLY A 126 -7.52 0.84 5.91
C GLY A 126 -9.00 0.49 6.00
N ALA A 127 -9.41 -0.27 7.00
CA ALA A 127 -10.80 -0.63 7.21
C ALA A 127 -11.68 0.53 7.70
N VAL A 128 -11.12 1.51 8.40
CA VAL A 128 -11.87 2.64 8.95
C VAL A 128 -12.72 3.36 7.90
N PRO A 129 -12.17 3.85 6.76
CA PRO A 129 -12.98 4.53 5.76
C PRO A 129 -13.91 3.61 4.95
N ALA A 130 -13.62 2.31 4.88
CA ALA A 130 -14.43 1.35 4.15
C ALA A 130 -15.70 0.93 4.92
N LEU A 131 -15.63 0.92 6.26
CA LEU A 131 -16.73 0.51 7.13
C LEU A 131 -17.65 1.66 7.52
N GLY A 132 -17.41 2.88 7.07
CA GLY A 132 -18.29 4.04 7.27
C GLY A 132 -17.56 5.30 7.78
N ASP A 133 -18.36 6.29 8.23
CA ASP A 133 -17.84 7.60 8.61
C ASP A 133 -17.30 7.67 10.05
N GLY A 134 -17.62 6.69 10.89
CA GLY A 134 -17.22 6.62 12.29
C GLY A 134 -16.16 5.58 12.59
N LEU A 135 -15.73 5.53 13.87
CA LEU A 135 -14.81 4.50 14.37
C LEU A 135 -15.54 3.32 15.05
N ASP A 136 -16.87 3.40 15.19
CA ASP A 136 -17.62 2.38 15.93
C ASP A 136 -17.56 1.01 15.24
N ALA A 137 -17.44 0.99 13.92
CA ALA A 137 -17.34 -0.24 13.13
C ALA A 137 -16.07 -1.06 13.42
N ILE A 138 -14.97 -0.42 13.87
CA ILE A 138 -13.75 -1.15 14.28
C ILE A 138 -13.89 -1.90 15.61
N GLU A 139 -14.91 -1.60 16.41
CA GLU A 139 -15.24 -2.36 17.62
C GLU A 139 -15.95 -3.69 17.31
N ASP A 140 -16.44 -3.84 16.10
CA ASP A 140 -17.05 -5.07 15.62
C ASP A 140 -16.02 -6.14 15.24
N THR A 141 -16.53 -7.31 14.84
CA THR A 141 -15.70 -8.39 14.29
C THR A 141 -15.76 -8.31 12.76
N PHE A 142 -14.61 -8.20 12.08
CA PHE A 142 -14.51 -8.15 10.62
C PHE A 142 -13.19 -8.74 10.14
N LEU A 143 -13.09 -8.98 8.82
CA LEU A 143 -11.87 -9.39 8.13
C LEU A 143 -11.37 -8.22 7.27
N ALA A 144 -10.04 -8.09 7.19
CA ALA A 144 -9.40 -7.14 6.30
C ALA A 144 -8.31 -7.84 5.48
N VAL A 145 -8.24 -7.50 4.19
CA VAL A 145 -7.21 -7.95 3.25
C VAL A 145 -6.54 -6.72 2.65
N ASN A 146 -5.25 -6.57 2.89
CA ASN A 146 -4.44 -5.50 2.29
C ASN A 146 -3.67 -6.03 1.08
N MET A 147 -4.08 -5.61 -0.09
CA MET A 147 -3.51 -5.97 -1.39
C MET A 147 -2.43 -4.97 -1.79
N GLY A 148 -1.24 -5.12 -1.19
CA GLY A 148 -0.13 -4.18 -1.32
C GLY A 148 0.76 -4.40 -2.56
N SER A 149 1.64 -3.44 -2.82
CA SER A 149 2.65 -3.55 -3.88
C SER A 149 3.78 -4.51 -3.51
N THR A 150 4.05 -4.72 -2.22
CA THR A 150 5.19 -5.50 -1.71
C THR A 150 4.80 -6.67 -0.81
N ASN A 151 3.55 -6.72 -0.37
CA ASN A 151 3.00 -7.80 0.46
C ASN A 151 1.49 -7.90 0.28
N LEU A 152 0.97 -9.09 0.56
CA LEU A 152 -0.43 -9.36 0.81
C LEU A 152 -0.58 -9.64 2.30
N GLU A 153 -1.55 -8.99 2.94
CA GLU A 153 -1.86 -9.21 4.36
C GLU A 153 -3.33 -9.56 4.52
N ALA A 154 -3.62 -10.45 5.45
CA ALA A 154 -5.00 -10.73 5.88
C ALA A 154 -5.05 -10.81 7.41
N CYS A 155 -6.13 -10.30 7.99
CA CYS A 155 -6.29 -10.28 9.42
C CYS A 155 -7.76 -10.28 9.82
N ALA A 156 -8.08 -10.94 10.93
CA ALA A 156 -9.35 -10.78 11.62
C ALA A 156 -9.22 -9.76 12.75
N TYR A 157 -10.24 -8.95 12.92
CA TYR A 157 -10.34 -7.99 14.02
C TYR A 157 -11.54 -8.28 14.87
N ARG A 158 -11.40 -8.07 16.18
CA ARG A 158 -12.49 -8.11 17.14
C ARG A 158 -12.25 -7.04 18.21
N ARG A 159 -13.10 -6.01 18.25
CA ARG A 159 -12.94 -4.86 19.13
C ARG A 159 -11.56 -4.19 18.99
N GLY A 160 -11.09 -4.04 17.76
CA GLY A 160 -9.76 -3.48 17.46
C GLY A 160 -8.57 -4.41 17.74
N GLU A 161 -8.80 -5.58 18.37
CA GLU A 161 -7.75 -6.59 18.59
C GLU A 161 -7.48 -7.37 17.30
N GLN A 162 -6.22 -7.42 16.90
CA GLN A 162 -5.76 -8.18 15.74
C GLN A 162 -5.66 -9.68 16.09
N LEU A 163 -6.25 -10.53 15.26
CA LEU A 163 -6.28 -11.97 15.44
C LEU A 163 -5.83 -12.69 14.16
N SER A 164 -5.04 -13.76 14.33
CA SER A 164 -4.54 -14.60 13.24
C SER A 164 -3.92 -13.78 12.08
N PRO A 165 -2.96 -12.88 12.35
CA PRO A 165 -2.35 -12.09 11.28
C PRO A 165 -1.63 -13.01 10.28
N PHE A 166 -1.88 -12.78 9.00
CA PHE A 166 -1.23 -13.47 7.89
C PHE A 166 -0.56 -12.45 6.97
N SER A 167 0.63 -12.75 6.48
CA SER A 167 1.33 -11.91 5.53
C SER A 167 2.20 -12.75 4.60
N THR A 168 2.25 -12.39 3.32
CA THR A 168 3.17 -12.99 2.35
C THR A 168 3.72 -11.94 1.39
N GLY A 169 5.02 -12.06 1.06
CA GLY A 169 5.69 -11.27 0.02
C GLY A 169 5.72 -11.95 -1.35
N ALA A 170 5.07 -13.11 -1.51
CA ALA A 170 5.02 -13.84 -2.78
C ALA A 170 3.93 -13.33 -3.72
N ILE A 171 2.81 -12.85 -3.17
CA ILE A 171 1.63 -12.39 -3.91
C ILE A 171 1.52 -10.88 -3.76
N THR A 172 2.01 -10.13 -4.76
CA THR A 172 2.19 -8.67 -4.62
C THR A 172 1.92 -7.94 -5.93
N GLY A 173 1.55 -6.66 -5.83
CA GLY A 173 1.38 -5.82 -7.01
C GLY A 173 2.66 -5.70 -7.86
N THR A 174 3.85 -5.76 -7.25
CA THR A 174 5.13 -5.77 -7.97
C THR A 174 5.35 -7.08 -8.74
N GLU A 175 4.84 -8.20 -8.23
CA GLU A 175 4.88 -9.46 -8.97
C GLU A 175 3.95 -9.43 -10.18
N VAL A 176 2.79 -8.79 -10.05
CA VAL A 176 1.89 -8.53 -11.21
C VAL A 176 2.61 -7.71 -12.27
N ASP A 177 3.33 -6.65 -11.88
CA ASP A 177 4.12 -5.84 -12.83
C ASP A 177 5.13 -6.70 -13.61
N ARG A 178 5.81 -7.66 -12.95
CA ARG A 178 6.73 -8.60 -13.59
C ARG A 178 6.02 -9.57 -14.53
N ARG A 179 4.87 -10.12 -14.10
CA ARG A 179 4.05 -11.01 -14.95
C ARG A 179 3.60 -10.26 -16.22
N ILE A 180 3.13 -9.03 -16.09
CA ILE A 180 2.73 -8.19 -17.23
C ILE A 180 3.91 -8.02 -18.20
N ALA A 181 5.11 -7.66 -17.72
CA ALA A 181 6.28 -7.49 -18.59
C ALA A 181 6.60 -8.77 -19.36
N ASN A 182 6.56 -9.93 -18.70
CA ASN A 182 6.79 -11.22 -19.32
C ASN A 182 5.70 -11.58 -20.35
N TYR A 183 4.44 -11.35 -20.00
CA TYR A 183 3.31 -11.67 -20.89
C TYR A 183 3.25 -10.77 -22.11
N VAL A 184 3.63 -9.50 -22.00
CA VAL A 184 3.79 -8.60 -23.14
C VAL A 184 4.89 -9.11 -24.09
N GLU A 185 6.01 -9.59 -23.56
CA GLU A 185 7.05 -10.20 -24.38
C GLU A 185 6.54 -11.46 -25.10
N GLU A 186 5.82 -12.33 -24.41
CA GLU A 186 5.20 -13.53 -24.98
C GLU A 186 4.13 -13.19 -26.03
N GLU A 187 3.21 -12.30 -25.72
CA GLU A 187 2.11 -11.86 -26.60
C GLU A 187 2.64 -11.25 -27.88
N THR A 188 3.73 -10.48 -27.78
CA THR A 188 4.40 -9.88 -28.93
C THR A 188 5.44 -10.79 -29.60
N GLN A 189 5.56 -12.05 -29.17
CA GLN A 189 6.52 -13.03 -29.69
C GLN A 189 7.98 -12.56 -29.63
N GLY A 190 8.35 -11.94 -28.50
CA GLY A 190 9.68 -11.43 -28.24
C GLY A 190 10.04 -10.15 -28.99
N ARG A 191 9.08 -9.48 -29.63
CA ARG A 191 9.31 -8.22 -30.37
C ARG A 191 9.33 -6.99 -29.49
N VAL A 192 8.67 -7.06 -28.35
CA VAL A 192 8.54 -5.97 -27.36
C VAL A 192 9.02 -6.47 -26.01
N ASN A 193 9.88 -5.70 -25.39
CA ASN A 193 10.31 -5.89 -24.01
C ASN A 193 10.12 -4.55 -23.29
N ILE A 194 9.25 -4.54 -22.27
CA ILE A 194 8.95 -3.37 -21.45
C ILE A 194 9.62 -3.53 -20.08
N ASP A 195 9.93 -2.42 -19.45
CA ASP A 195 10.42 -2.44 -18.07
C ASP A 195 9.28 -2.53 -17.05
N ILE A 196 9.63 -2.74 -15.79
CA ILE A 196 8.67 -2.89 -14.69
C ILE A 196 7.86 -1.60 -14.45
N THR A 197 8.40 -0.45 -14.75
CA THR A 197 7.71 0.83 -14.60
C THR A 197 6.60 0.96 -15.63
N THR A 198 6.90 0.68 -16.88
CA THR A 198 5.92 0.64 -17.98
C THR A 198 4.84 -0.42 -17.71
N ALA A 199 5.24 -1.60 -17.24
CA ALA A 199 4.28 -2.65 -16.87
C ALA A 199 3.32 -2.21 -15.75
N ARG A 200 3.83 -1.46 -14.77
CA ARG A 200 3.01 -0.86 -13.71
C ARG A 200 2.06 0.19 -14.27
N GLU A 201 2.52 1.07 -15.15
CA GLU A 201 1.68 2.07 -15.81
C GLU A 201 0.55 1.39 -16.57
N TYR A 202 0.82 0.34 -17.32
CA TYR A 202 -0.22 -0.44 -18.02
C TYR A 202 -1.24 -1.04 -17.05
N LYS A 203 -0.80 -1.59 -15.91
CA LYS A 203 -1.69 -2.08 -14.89
C LYS A 203 -2.58 -0.98 -14.31
N GLU A 204 -1.97 0.16 -13.93
CA GLU A 204 -2.68 1.26 -13.28
C GLU A 204 -3.64 2.00 -14.22
N GLU A 205 -3.37 2.02 -15.53
CA GLU A 205 -4.17 2.73 -16.52
C GLU A 205 -5.20 1.86 -17.23
N HIS A 206 -4.93 0.55 -17.37
CA HIS A 206 -5.73 -0.32 -18.24
C HIS A 206 -6.31 -1.55 -17.56
N ALA A 207 -5.85 -1.95 -16.36
CA ALA A 207 -6.45 -3.09 -15.69
C ALA A 207 -7.89 -2.76 -15.26
N ASP A 208 -8.84 -3.59 -15.69
CA ASP A 208 -10.26 -3.42 -15.40
C ASP A 208 -10.96 -4.77 -15.51
N PHE A 209 -11.51 -5.26 -14.40
CA PHE A 209 -12.25 -6.52 -14.37
C PHE A 209 -13.69 -6.38 -14.90
N GLU A 210 -14.23 -5.14 -14.95
CA GLU A 210 -15.57 -4.91 -15.46
C GLU A 210 -15.57 -4.79 -16.99
N GLU A 211 -14.65 -4.00 -17.54
CA GLU A 211 -14.68 -3.65 -18.97
C GLU A 211 -13.25 -3.41 -19.52
N PHE A 212 -12.42 -4.45 -19.51
CA PHE A 212 -11.08 -4.35 -20.12
C PHE A 212 -11.17 -4.16 -21.63
N GLU A 213 -10.51 -3.13 -22.14
CA GLU A 213 -10.36 -2.89 -23.57
C GLU A 213 -8.89 -3.06 -24.00
N PRO A 214 -8.61 -3.84 -25.08
CA PRO A 214 -7.29 -3.89 -25.68
C PRO A 214 -6.79 -2.49 -26.06
N PHE A 215 -5.52 -2.23 -25.82
CA PHE A 215 -4.92 -0.93 -26.10
C PHE A 215 -3.62 -1.07 -26.89
N THR A 216 -3.22 0.03 -27.55
CA THR A 216 -2.02 0.09 -28.40
C THR A 216 -1.01 1.08 -27.83
N ASP A 217 0.27 0.68 -27.80
CA ASP A 217 1.38 1.54 -27.41
C ASP A 217 2.52 1.49 -28.43
N ILE A 218 3.44 2.44 -28.32
CA ILE A 218 4.56 2.63 -29.25
C ILE A 218 5.88 2.71 -28.47
N ILE A 219 6.77 1.76 -28.71
CA ILE A 219 8.11 1.79 -28.14
C ILE A 219 9.16 2.27 -29.16
N GLN A 220 10.18 2.95 -28.65
CA GLN A 220 11.37 3.32 -29.44
C GLN A 220 12.32 2.13 -29.53
N GLN A 221 12.77 1.80 -30.74
CA GLN A 221 13.72 0.72 -30.94
C GLN A 221 15.17 1.22 -30.88
N PRO A 222 16.14 0.39 -30.41
CA PRO A 222 17.55 0.76 -30.32
C PRO A 222 18.22 1.17 -31.63
N GLY A 223 17.61 0.92 -32.78
CA GLY A 223 18.13 1.28 -34.12
C GLY A 223 17.55 2.57 -34.70
N GLY A 224 16.77 3.32 -33.95
CA GLY A 224 16.05 4.52 -34.43
C GLY A 224 14.84 4.12 -35.27
N GLY A 225 13.71 4.01 -34.68
CA GLY A 225 12.41 3.68 -35.24
C GLY A 225 11.42 3.44 -34.13
N SER A 226 10.12 3.53 -34.43
CA SER A 226 9.06 3.21 -33.50
C SER A 226 8.41 1.89 -33.90
N HIS A 227 8.02 1.09 -32.94
CA HIS A 227 7.23 -0.11 -33.12
C HIS A 227 5.93 0.02 -32.37
N GLU A 228 4.83 -0.02 -33.12
CA GLU A 228 3.47 -0.02 -32.57
C GLU A 228 3.05 -1.48 -32.31
N PHE A 229 2.43 -1.73 -31.18
CA PHE A 229 1.93 -3.04 -30.78
C PHE A 229 0.66 -2.90 -29.97
N THR A 230 -0.15 -3.95 -29.98
CA THR A 230 -1.41 -4.01 -29.23
C THR A 230 -1.29 -5.02 -28.12
N ILE A 231 -1.78 -4.68 -26.94
CA ILE A 231 -1.93 -5.55 -25.78
C ILE A 231 -3.39 -5.96 -25.69
N GLU A 232 -3.67 -7.23 -25.91
CA GLU A 232 -5.01 -7.78 -25.93
C GLU A 232 -5.40 -8.45 -24.60
N ARG A 233 -4.41 -9.00 -23.84
CA ARG A 233 -4.69 -9.80 -22.65
C ARG A 233 -3.63 -9.75 -21.55
N SER A 234 -2.38 -9.46 -21.86
CA SER A 234 -1.26 -9.58 -20.92
C SER A 234 -1.50 -8.95 -19.55
N VAL A 235 -2.17 -7.79 -19.51
CA VAL A 235 -2.49 -7.08 -18.27
C VAL A 235 -3.50 -7.87 -17.45
N MET A 236 -4.60 -8.29 -18.07
CA MET A 236 -5.66 -8.99 -17.36
C MET A 236 -5.32 -10.43 -17.02
N ASP A 237 -4.54 -11.13 -17.86
CA ASP A 237 -4.03 -12.45 -17.51
C ASP A 237 -3.22 -12.41 -16.21
N ALA A 238 -2.33 -11.43 -16.07
CA ALA A 238 -1.54 -11.25 -14.85
C ALA A 238 -2.39 -10.86 -13.63
N CYS A 239 -3.40 -9.99 -13.82
CA CYS A 239 -4.30 -9.58 -12.74
C CYS A 239 -5.23 -10.73 -12.30
N ASN A 240 -5.70 -11.55 -13.23
CA ASN A 240 -6.51 -12.73 -12.92
C ASN A 240 -5.73 -13.77 -12.12
N GLU A 241 -4.50 -14.09 -12.54
CA GLU A 241 -3.64 -15.01 -11.79
C GLU A 241 -3.31 -14.48 -10.38
N TYR A 242 -3.07 -13.19 -10.26
CA TYR A 242 -2.87 -12.57 -8.94
C TYR A 242 -4.09 -12.75 -8.05
N LEU A 243 -5.28 -12.50 -8.58
CA LEU A 243 -6.51 -12.61 -7.80
C LEU A 243 -6.81 -14.07 -7.41
N ASP A 244 -6.53 -15.02 -8.30
CA ASP A 244 -6.63 -16.46 -7.99
C ASP A 244 -5.67 -16.84 -6.85
N ASP A 245 -4.41 -16.37 -6.88
CA ASP A 245 -3.43 -16.58 -5.81
C ASP A 245 -3.91 -15.96 -4.47
N VAL A 246 -4.48 -14.75 -4.51
CA VAL A 246 -5.05 -14.07 -3.32
C VAL A 246 -6.21 -14.88 -2.73
N VAL A 247 -7.13 -15.34 -3.58
CA VAL A 247 -8.30 -16.12 -3.14
C VAL A 247 -7.86 -17.46 -2.54
N GLU A 248 -6.89 -18.14 -3.15
CA GLU A 248 -6.34 -19.40 -2.63
C GLU A 248 -5.73 -19.20 -1.24
N GLU A 249 -4.86 -18.22 -1.06
CA GLU A 249 -4.23 -17.95 0.23
C GLU A 249 -5.23 -17.47 1.28
N PHE A 250 -6.17 -16.62 0.90
CA PHE A 250 -7.20 -16.16 1.81
C PHE A 250 -8.10 -17.29 2.29
N ALA A 251 -8.64 -18.11 1.37
CA ALA A 251 -9.57 -19.17 1.71
C ALA A 251 -8.89 -20.38 2.38
N ASN A 252 -7.76 -20.85 1.80
CA ASN A 252 -7.15 -22.12 2.20
C ASN A 252 -6.10 -21.96 3.30
N THR A 253 -5.44 -20.81 3.40
CA THR A 253 -4.41 -20.58 4.44
C THR A 253 -4.98 -19.75 5.59
N PHE A 254 -5.34 -18.49 5.32
CA PHE A 254 -5.77 -17.56 6.37
C PHE A 254 -7.07 -17.99 7.06
N LEU A 255 -8.15 -18.22 6.31
CA LEU A 255 -9.44 -18.59 6.89
C LEU A 255 -9.41 -19.96 7.57
N SER A 256 -8.61 -20.90 7.05
CA SER A 256 -8.42 -22.21 7.70
C SER A 256 -7.69 -22.07 9.03
N GLN A 257 -6.66 -21.23 9.12
CA GLN A 257 -5.98 -20.92 10.38
C GLN A 257 -6.94 -20.24 11.36
N LEU A 258 -7.65 -19.20 10.90
CA LEU A 258 -8.63 -18.49 11.73
C LEU A 258 -9.70 -19.43 12.27
N ALA A 259 -10.22 -20.36 11.46
CA ALA A 259 -11.21 -21.34 11.91
C ALA A 259 -10.64 -22.30 12.97
N ASN A 260 -9.38 -22.72 12.83
CA ASN A 260 -8.73 -23.59 13.80
C ASN A 260 -8.47 -22.89 15.14
N ASP A 261 -7.99 -21.66 15.09
CA ASP A 261 -7.55 -20.94 16.28
C ASP A 261 -8.70 -20.16 16.96
N HIS A 262 -9.64 -19.63 16.15
CA HIS A 262 -10.70 -18.72 16.58
C HIS A 262 -12.04 -18.99 15.87
N MET A 263 -12.57 -20.21 15.93
CA MET A 263 -13.78 -20.65 15.21
C MET A 263 -14.96 -19.67 15.35
N LYS A 264 -15.19 -19.11 16.54
CA LYS A 264 -16.31 -18.17 16.73
C LYS A 264 -16.08 -16.84 16.01
N VAL A 265 -14.83 -16.37 15.95
CA VAL A 265 -14.47 -15.15 15.21
C VAL A 265 -14.65 -15.40 13.71
N TYR A 266 -14.17 -16.54 13.22
CA TYR A 266 -14.37 -16.99 11.84
C TYR A 266 -15.86 -16.94 11.44
N GLN A 267 -16.74 -17.52 12.25
CA GLN A 267 -18.17 -17.54 11.96
C GLN A 267 -18.78 -16.13 11.94
N LEU A 268 -18.44 -15.30 12.93
CA LEU A 268 -19.00 -13.94 13.03
C LEU A 268 -18.47 -13.00 11.95
N ALA A 269 -17.19 -13.16 11.58
CA ALA A 269 -16.54 -12.31 10.59
C ALA A 269 -17.04 -12.58 9.17
N LEU A 270 -17.35 -13.84 8.84
CA LEU A 270 -17.90 -14.20 7.52
C LEU A 270 -19.38 -13.80 7.32
N ASP A 271 -20.06 -13.37 8.36
CA ASP A 271 -21.40 -12.79 8.25
C ASP A 271 -21.36 -11.26 8.04
N ARG A 272 -20.18 -10.70 7.80
CA ARG A 272 -19.91 -9.28 7.57
C ARG A 272 -19.04 -9.10 6.33
N PRO A 273 -19.03 -7.89 5.75
CA PRO A 273 -18.17 -7.61 4.60
C PRO A 273 -16.69 -7.82 4.92
N VAL A 274 -15.97 -8.44 3.99
CA VAL A 274 -14.50 -8.48 3.98
C VAL A 274 -13.99 -7.15 3.44
N VAL A 275 -13.15 -6.49 4.19
CA VAL A 275 -12.62 -5.18 3.79
C VAL A 275 -11.36 -5.35 2.95
N LEU A 276 -11.39 -4.84 1.71
CA LEU A 276 -10.23 -4.81 0.81
C LEU A 276 -9.55 -3.44 0.87
N THR A 277 -8.23 -3.43 0.99
CA THR A 277 -7.40 -2.23 1.05
C THR A 277 -6.15 -2.40 0.19
N GLY A 278 -5.38 -1.32 0.01
CA GLY A 278 -4.14 -1.35 -0.75
C GLY A 278 -4.31 -1.00 -2.22
N GLY A 279 -3.17 -0.82 -2.91
CA GLY A 279 -3.16 -0.29 -4.28
C GLY A 279 -3.80 -1.21 -5.31
N MET A 280 -3.74 -2.54 -5.13
CA MET A 280 -4.37 -3.49 -6.06
C MET A 280 -5.90 -3.46 -5.94
N ALA A 281 -6.44 -3.11 -4.78
CA ALA A 281 -7.89 -2.95 -4.60
C ALA A 281 -8.48 -1.72 -5.34
N CYS A 282 -7.63 -0.91 -5.99
CA CYS A 282 -8.07 0.19 -6.85
C CYS A 282 -8.48 -0.26 -8.26
N ILE A 283 -8.16 -1.49 -8.67
CA ILE A 283 -8.52 -2.00 -10.00
C ILE A 283 -10.05 -2.13 -10.08
N PRO A 284 -10.71 -1.51 -11.08
CA PRO A 284 -12.16 -1.62 -11.24
C PRO A 284 -12.62 -3.07 -11.30
N GLY A 285 -13.73 -3.39 -10.62
CA GLY A 285 -14.33 -4.72 -10.58
C GLY A 285 -13.60 -5.76 -9.72
N ILE A 286 -12.43 -5.44 -9.13
CA ILE A 286 -11.67 -6.43 -8.34
C ILE A 286 -12.39 -6.84 -7.04
N VAL A 287 -13.21 -5.94 -6.48
CA VAL A 287 -13.98 -6.22 -5.26
C VAL A 287 -15.04 -7.28 -5.53
N GLU A 288 -15.79 -7.11 -6.61
CA GLU A 288 -16.84 -8.01 -7.08
C GLU A 288 -16.26 -9.37 -7.48
N GLU A 289 -15.14 -9.37 -8.21
CA GLU A 289 -14.43 -10.59 -8.59
C GLU A 289 -13.87 -11.35 -7.38
N PHE A 290 -13.32 -10.64 -6.38
CA PHE A 290 -12.89 -11.24 -5.14
C PHE A 290 -14.06 -11.88 -4.38
N GLU A 291 -15.19 -11.17 -4.29
CA GLU A 291 -16.42 -11.66 -3.64
C GLU A 291 -16.91 -12.94 -4.31
N GLU A 292 -17.01 -12.96 -5.66
CA GLU A 292 -17.45 -14.12 -6.42
C GLU A 292 -16.51 -15.32 -6.21
N ARG A 293 -15.20 -15.15 -6.42
CA ARG A 293 -14.20 -16.24 -6.33
C ARG A 293 -14.06 -16.80 -4.92
N VAL A 294 -14.05 -15.95 -3.91
CA VAL A 294 -14.03 -16.43 -2.50
C VAL A 294 -15.35 -17.10 -2.15
N GLY A 295 -16.49 -16.57 -2.61
CA GLY A 295 -17.80 -17.18 -2.44
C GLY A 295 -17.87 -18.59 -3.03
N GLU A 296 -17.34 -18.78 -4.25
CA GLU A 296 -17.21 -20.09 -4.89
C GLU A 296 -16.30 -21.04 -4.10
N ALA A 297 -15.12 -20.56 -3.67
CA ALA A 297 -14.16 -21.36 -2.91
C ALA A 297 -14.73 -21.83 -1.56
N LEU A 298 -15.54 -21.01 -0.90
CA LEU A 298 -16.17 -21.33 0.39
C LEU A 298 -17.53 -22.02 0.26
N GLY A 299 -18.13 -22.05 -0.94
CA GLY A 299 -19.48 -22.59 -1.19
C GLY A 299 -20.57 -21.80 -0.46
N ARG A 300 -20.39 -20.49 -0.24
CA ARG A 300 -21.34 -19.58 0.41
C ARG A 300 -21.21 -18.17 -0.15
N GLU A 301 -22.28 -17.40 -0.09
CA GLU A 301 -22.19 -15.98 -0.39
C GLU A 301 -21.37 -15.24 0.69
N ILE A 302 -20.50 -14.36 0.26
CA ILE A 302 -19.77 -13.38 1.07
C ILE A 302 -19.99 -12.00 0.48
N GLU A 303 -19.75 -10.98 1.27
CA GLU A 303 -19.73 -9.59 0.82
C GLU A 303 -18.32 -9.05 0.98
N ALA A 304 -17.86 -8.26 0.03
CA ALA A 304 -16.60 -7.53 0.10
C ALA A 304 -16.83 -6.04 -0.09
N VAL A 305 -16.03 -5.21 0.54
CA VAL A 305 -16.10 -3.75 0.43
C VAL A 305 -14.72 -3.14 0.39
N ALA A 306 -14.60 -2.00 -0.29
CA ALA A 306 -13.40 -1.17 -0.24
C ALA A 306 -13.79 0.29 -0.02
N ALA A 307 -12.85 1.10 0.46
CA ALA A 307 -13.03 2.55 0.48
C ALA A 307 -12.99 3.11 -0.96
N GLU A 308 -13.51 4.32 -1.17
CA GLU A 308 -13.43 5.01 -2.46
C GLU A 308 -11.99 5.12 -3.01
N ARG A 309 -11.01 5.25 -2.11
CA ARG A 309 -9.58 5.32 -2.42
C ARG A 309 -8.83 4.26 -1.60
N PRO A 310 -8.84 2.98 -2.03
CA PRO A 310 -8.22 1.89 -1.27
C PRO A 310 -6.71 2.08 -1.06
N ASP A 311 -6.04 2.74 -2.00
CA ASP A 311 -4.62 3.08 -1.93
C ASP A 311 -4.27 4.13 -0.86
N LEU A 312 -5.24 4.91 -0.41
CA LEU A 312 -5.11 5.92 0.64
C LEU A 312 -5.86 5.55 1.93
N SER A 313 -6.61 4.48 1.92
CA SER A 313 -7.52 4.12 3.01
C SER A 313 -6.81 4.02 4.35
N ALA A 314 -5.61 3.42 4.41
CA ALA A 314 -4.83 3.31 5.63
C ALA A 314 -4.42 4.70 6.19
N THR A 315 -4.02 5.62 5.33
CA THR A 315 -3.61 6.97 5.71
C THR A 315 -4.81 7.81 6.16
N ILE A 316 -5.93 7.70 5.45
CA ILE A 316 -7.19 8.38 5.81
C ILE A 316 -7.71 7.83 7.15
N GLY A 317 -7.67 6.51 7.34
CA GLY A 317 -8.08 5.89 8.59
C GLY A 317 -7.19 6.27 9.77
N ALA A 318 -5.87 6.32 9.57
CA ALA A 318 -4.94 6.81 10.58
C ALA A 318 -5.26 8.26 10.98
N GLN A 319 -5.58 9.13 10.03
CA GLN A 319 -6.00 10.51 10.30
C GLN A 319 -7.31 10.57 11.09
N ARG A 320 -8.32 9.76 10.74
CA ARG A 320 -9.59 9.69 11.51
C ARG A 320 -9.36 9.23 12.95
N ILE A 321 -8.47 8.26 13.15
CA ILE A 321 -8.06 7.80 14.49
C ILE A 321 -7.34 8.94 15.23
N ALA A 322 -6.41 9.65 14.59
CA ALA A 322 -5.72 10.79 15.19
C ALA A 322 -6.70 11.88 15.63
N ALA A 323 -7.65 12.26 14.77
CA ALA A 323 -8.69 13.24 15.08
C ALA A 323 -9.52 12.84 16.30
N ARG A 324 -9.88 11.56 16.43
CA ARG A 324 -10.61 11.03 17.60
C ARG A 324 -9.79 11.09 18.88
N LEU A 325 -8.48 10.78 18.79
CA LEU A 325 -7.57 10.86 19.94
C LEU A 325 -7.40 12.28 20.44
N VAL A 326 -7.36 13.26 19.54
CA VAL A 326 -7.31 14.70 19.88
C VAL A 326 -8.59 15.15 20.60
N GLN A 327 -9.76 14.68 20.16
CA GLN A 327 -11.05 15.04 20.78
C GLN A 327 -11.23 14.46 22.19
N ASN A 328 -10.57 13.36 22.50
CA ASN A 328 -10.71 12.64 23.78
C ASN A 328 -9.65 13.02 24.81
N ASN A 329 -8.64 13.82 24.44
CA ASN A 329 -7.60 14.38 25.32
C ASN A 329 -7.75 15.89 25.49
#